data_274edbec4547307f8e3b442b44e62a94
#
_entry.id   274edbec4547307f8e3b442b44e62a94
#
_cell.length_a   1.000
_cell.length_b   1.000
_cell.length_c   1.000
_cell.angle_alpha   90.00
_cell.angle_beta   90.00
_cell.angle_gamma   90.00
#
_symmetry.space_group_name_H-M   'P 1'
#
loop_
_entity.id
_entity.type
_entity.pdbx_description
1 polymer ?
#
loop_
_entity_poly.entity_id
_entity_poly.type
_entity_poly.pdbx_seq_one_letter_code
_entity_poly.pdbx_strand_id
1 'polypeptide(L)'
;MTTSAMPETPLIEVKPALNIEGLTVGYGGVPAVRDLNAQVRAGEILALLGPNGAGKTTTLLASVGALPALSGIITALGERLDRRVEANARRGVILVPDSRGVFHRLSVDDNLRLARRKHGPSVDDVFDYFPALRSMRSRRCGTLSGGEQQMLALAKALLCAPKILLVDELSLGLSPIAVEGLLPRLRQIADDQHMAVVLVEQHIELALSIADTAVVLHHGRAVLSGSAAELRGRRDMVEAAYFGNTEG
;
A
#
# COMPACT_ATOMS: atom_id res chain seq x y z
N MET A 1 -21.72 -24.41 46.67
CA MET A 1 -21.37 -24.60 45.25
C MET A 1 -20.69 -23.31 44.76
N THR A 2 -19.37 -23.30 44.75
CA THR A 2 -18.56 -22.14 44.41
C THR A 2 -18.26 -22.22 42.91
N THR A 3 -18.86 -21.32 42.12
CA THR A 3 -18.63 -21.21 40.69
C THR A 3 -17.26 -20.58 40.48
N SER A 4 -16.27 -21.39 40.07
CA SER A 4 -14.94 -20.91 39.68
C SER A 4 -15.05 -20.17 38.35
N ALA A 5 -14.85 -18.87 38.37
CA ALA A 5 -14.73 -18.08 37.15
C ALA A 5 -13.38 -18.45 36.48
N MET A 6 -13.44 -18.90 35.23
CA MET A 6 -12.26 -19.11 34.40
C MET A 6 -11.58 -17.74 34.14
N PRO A 7 -10.26 -17.65 34.21
CA PRO A 7 -9.56 -16.41 33.87
C PRO A 7 -9.76 -16.11 32.39
N GLU A 8 -10.26 -14.91 32.09
CA GLU A 8 -10.29 -14.37 30.74
C GLU A 8 -8.84 -14.26 30.23
N THR A 9 -8.55 -14.98 29.16
CA THR A 9 -7.27 -14.87 28.47
C THR A 9 -7.16 -13.43 27.93
N PRO A 10 -6.12 -12.66 28.30
CA PRO A 10 -5.98 -11.31 27.79
C PRO A 10 -5.88 -11.37 26.26
N LEU A 11 -6.76 -10.65 25.57
CA LEU A 11 -6.68 -10.43 24.12
C LEU A 11 -5.32 -9.78 23.84
N ILE A 12 -4.43 -10.51 23.16
CA ILE A 12 -3.15 -9.95 22.69
C ILE A 12 -3.51 -8.87 21.68
N GLU A 13 -3.40 -7.62 22.07
CA GLU A 13 -3.62 -6.48 21.19
C GLU A 13 -2.52 -6.48 20.11
N VAL A 14 -2.86 -6.96 18.91
CA VAL A 14 -1.94 -7.02 17.78
C VAL A 14 -1.68 -5.58 17.32
N LYS A 15 -0.49 -5.08 17.61
CA LYS A 15 -0.08 -3.72 17.22
C LYS A 15 -0.09 -3.59 15.69
N PRO A 16 -0.60 -2.47 15.15
CA PRO A 16 -0.56 -2.22 13.71
C PRO A 16 0.90 -2.14 13.21
N ALA A 17 1.12 -2.64 12.00
CA ALA A 17 2.41 -2.52 11.32
C ALA A 17 2.67 -1.06 10.91
N LEU A 18 1.62 -0.37 10.41
CA LEU A 18 1.61 1.08 10.17
C LEU A 18 0.43 1.68 10.92
N ASN A 19 0.69 2.76 11.67
CA ASN A 19 -0.34 3.52 12.36
C ASN A 19 -0.16 5.01 12.09
N ILE A 20 -1.23 5.67 11.69
CA ILE A 20 -1.32 7.10 11.36
C ILE A 20 -2.33 7.71 12.33
N GLU A 21 -1.90 8.68 13.12
CA GLU A 21 -2.71 9.34 14.15
C GLU A 21 -2.73 10.85 13.92
N GLY A 22 -3.90 11.41 13.63
CA GLY A 22 -4.14 12.85 13.47
C GLY A 22 -3.25 13.52 12.42
N LEU A 23 -2.87 12.78 11.35
CA LEU A 23 -1.91 13.25 10.37
C LEU A 23 -2.44 14.45 9.60
N THR A 24 -1.72 15.56 9.72
CA THR A 24 -1.85 16.71 8.81
C THR A 24 -0.55 16.86 8.05
N VAL A 25 -0.63 16.84 6.71
CA VAL A 25 0.53 16.88 5.82
C VAL A 25 0.21 17.63 4.54
N GLY A 26 1.21 18.30 3.96
CA GLY A 26 1.05 19.08 2.73
C GLY A 26 2.35 19.72 2.28
N TYR A 27 2.25 20.67 1.38
CA TYR A 27 3.38 21.30 0.72
C TYR A 27 3.46 22.79 1.10
N GLY A 28 4.69 23.27 1.39
CA GLY A 28 4.91 24.70 1.72
C GLY A 28 4.07 25.21 2.90
N GLY A 29 3.74 24.34 3.87
CA GLY A 29 2.89 24.68 5.01
C GLY A 29 1.38 24.65 4.71
N VAL A 30 0.96 24.41 3.47
CA VAL A 30 -0.45 24.28 3.08
C VAL A 30 -0.87 22.82 3.19
N PRO A 31 -1.82 22.47 4.08
CA PRO A 31 -2.28 21.10 4.26
C PRO A 31 -3.02 20.56 3.03
N ALA A 32 -2.56 19.43 2.48
CA ALA A 32 -3.26 18.63 1.49
C ALA A 32 -4.09 17.51 2.14
N VAL A 33 -3.67 17.05 3.32
CA VAL A 33 -4.38 16.07 4.16
C VAL A 33 -4.51 16.65 5.57
N ARG A 34 -5.64 16.43 6.23
CA ARG A 34 -5.96 16.97 7.56
C ARG A 34 -6.55 15.89 8.43
N ASP A 35 -5.96 15.75 9.62
CA ASP A 35 -6.48 14.91 10.72
C ASP A 35 -6.81 13.46 10.30
N LEU A 36 -5.93 12.88 9.49
CA LEU A 36 -6.11 11.50 9.01
C LEU A 36 -5.71 10.51 10.10
N ASN A 37 -6.63 9.57 10.38
CA ASN A 37 -6.40 8.39 11.20
C ASN A 37 -6.55 7.14 10.33
N ALA A 38 -5.54 6.28 10.32
CA ALA A 38 -5.55 5.03 9.56
C ALA A 38 -4.55 4.04 10.15
N GLN A 39 -4.85 2.76 10.06
CA GLN A 39 -3.94 1.71 10.50
C GLN A 39 -4.03 0.49 9.62
N VAL A 40 -2.95 -0.28 9.53
CA VAL A 40 -2.92 -1.58 8.86
C VAL A 40 -2.03 -2.53 9.65
N ARG A 41 -2.49 -3.77 9.84
CA ARG A 41 -1.74 -4.83 10.52
C ARG A 41 -0.92 -5.64 9.53
N ALA A 42 0.02 -6.43 10.05
CA ALA A 42 0.75 -7.41 9.24
C ALA A 42 -0.22 -8.42 8.61
N GLY A 43 -0.08 -8.67 7.31
CA GLY A 43 -0.97 -9.52 6.53
C GLY A 43 -2.24 -8.82 6.02
N GLU A 44 -2.53 -7.58 6.45
CA GLU A 44 -3.72 -6.84 6.01
C GLU A 44 -3.40 -5.91 4.83
N ILE A 45 -4.42 -5.61 4.04
CA ILE A 45 -4.44 -4.57 3.01
C ILE A 45 -5.41 -3.47 3.42
N LEU A 46 -4.90 -2.25 3.58
CA LEU A 46 -5.69 -1.03 3.70
C LEU A 46 -5.84 -0.37 2.32
N ALA A 47 -7.05 -0.21 1.82
CA ALA A 47 -7.33 0.60 0.64
C ALA A 47 -7.50 2.07 1.03
N LEU A 48 -6.74 2.96 0.40
CA LEU A 48 -6.90 4.40 0.50
C LEU A 48 -7.53 4.91 -0.79
N LEU A 49 -8.81 5.19 -0.73
CA LEU A 49 -9.66 5.54 -1.87
C LEU A 49 -9.90 7.06 -1.94
N GLY A 50 -10.24 7.56 -3.10
CA GLY A 50 -10.62 8.96 -3.29
C GLY A 50 -10.26 9.48 -4.68
N PRO A 51 -10.87 10.59 -5.10
CA PRO A 51 -10.59 11.22 -6.39
C PRO A 51 -9.15 11.75 -6.48
N ASN A 52 -8.77 12.18 -7.69
CA ASN A 52 -7.49 12.86 -7.88
C ASN A 52 -7.43 14.15 -7.06
N GLY A 53 -6.29 14.39 -6.42
CA GLY A 53 -6.12 15.53 -5.51
C GLY A 53 -6.69 15.34 -4.10
N ALA A 54 -7.28 14.19 -3.77
CA ALA A 54 -7.81 13.93 -2.41
C ALA A 54 -6.74 13.80 -1.32
N GLY A 55 -5.44 13.69 -1.67
CA GLY A 55 -4.34 13.59 -0.72
C GLY A 55 -3.74 12.19 -0.57
N LYS A 56 -4.14 11.22 -1.40
CA LYS A 56 -3.69 9.82 -1.34
C LYS A 56 -2.17 9.67 -1.46
N THR A 57 -1.58 10.12 -2.57
CA THR A 57 -0.12 10.11 -2.79
C THR A 57 0.62 10.90 -1.71
N THR A 58 0.07 12.04 -1.27
CA THR A 58 0.63 12.85 -0.18
C THR A 58 0.72 12.05 1.12
N THR A 59 -0.30 11.25 1.43
CA THR A 59 -0.32 10.34 2.58
C THR A 59 0.76 9.27 2.46
N LEU A 60 0.93 8.65 1.27
CA LEU A 60 1.99 7.66 1.04
C LEU A 60 3.38 8.27 1.19
N LEU A 61 3.61 9.47 0.63
CA LEU A 61 4.90 10.17 0.76
C LEU A 61 5.23 10.50 2.23
N ALA A 62 4.22 10.89 3.02
CA ALA A 62 4.40 11.06 4.46
C ALA A 62 4.72 9.73 5.14
N SER A 63 4.07 8.64 4.74
CA SER A 63 4.24 7.30 5.32
C SER A 63 5.58 6.62 5.00
N VAL A 64 6.36 7.16 4.05
CA VAL A 64 7.76 6.74 3.84
C VAL A 64 8.77 7.75 4.39
N GLY A 65 8.33 8.88 4.93
CA GLY A 65 9.20 9.95 5.44
C GLY A 65 9.72 10.90 4.37
N ALA A 66 9.19 10.83 3.13
CA ALA A 66 9.55 11.74 2.03
C ALA A 66 8.94 13.13 2.20
N LEU A 67 7.81 13.22 2.92
CA LEU A 67 7.13 14.47 3.21
C LEU A 67 6.92 14.60 4.74
N PRO A 68 7.44 15.65 5.38
CA PRO A 68 7.29 15.82 6.82
C PRO A 68 5.84 16.15 7.20
N ALA A 69 5.33 15.50 8.24
CA ALA A 69 4.04 15.87 8.83
C ALA A 69 4.08 17.28 9.40
N LEU A 70 3.02 18.06 9.19
CA LEU A 70 2.77 19.34 9.83
C LEU A 70 2.28 19.12 11.27
N SER A 71 1.45 18.09 11.49
CA SER A 71 1.02 17.61 12.81
C SER A 71 0.65 16.14 12.74
N GLY A 72 0.44 15.51 13.90
CA GLY A 72 0.14 14.09 14.03
C GLY A 72 1.40 13.22 14.09
N ILE A 73 1.19 11.91 14.16
CA ILE A 73 2.26 10.93 14.33
C ILE A 73 2.05 9.77 13.35
N ILE A 74 3.13 9.31 12.75
CA ILE A 74 3.16 8.05 12.01
C ILE A 74 4.13 7.12 12.72
N THR A 75 3.67 5.93 13.06
CA THR A 75 4.50 4.84 13.56
C THR A 75 4.52 3.69 12.56
N ALA A 76 5.68 3.12 12.34
CA ALA A 76 5.87 1.96 11.47
C ALA A 76 6.68 0.90 12.21
N LEU A 77 6.17 -0.34 12.26
CA LEU A 77 6.81 -1.46 12.95
C LEU A 77 7.09 -1.16 14.44
N GLY A 78 6.16 -0.48 15.11
CA GLY A 78 6.23 -0.13 16.53
C GLY A 78 7.10 1.08 16.88
N GLU A 79 7.72 1.74 15.89
CA GLU A 79 8.57 2.91 16.12
C GLU A 79 8.09 4.12 15.30
N ARG A 80 8.36 5.31 15.81
CA ARG A 80 8.08 6.54 15.04
C ARG A 80 8.84 6.53 13.72
N LEU A 81 8.16 7.00 12.66
CA LEU A 81 8.74 7.09 11.33
C LEU A 81 9.93 8.07 11.32
N ASP A 82 11.04 7.68 10.71
CA ASP A 82 12.20 8.56 10.49
C ASP A 82 11.88 9.58 9.37
N ARG A 83 12.52 10.73 9.41
CA ARG A 83 12.43 11.74 8.34
C ARG A 83 13.27 11.39 7.11
N ARG A 84 14.09 10.35 7.18
CA ARG A 84 14.94 9.87 6.10
C ARG A 84 14.32 8.64 5.47
N VAL A 85 13.94 8.75 4.20
CA VAL A 85 13.30 7.66 3.42
C VAL A 85 14.15 6.38 3.45
N GLU A 86 15.47 6.52 3.29
CA GLU A 86 16.38 5.38 3.29
C GLU A 86 16.46 4.65 4.63
N ALA A 87 16.26 5.35 5.75
CA ALA A 87 16.20 4.72 7.07
C ALA A 87 14.93 3.87 7.20
N ASN A 88 13.78 4.41 6.81
CA ASN A 88 12.52 3.69 6.79
C ASN A 88 12.54 2.51 5.80
N ALA A 89 13.13 2.73 4.62
CA ALA A 89 13.31 1.67 3.64
C ALA A 89 14.16 0.52 4.18
N ARG A 90 15.25 0.80 4.93
CA ARG A 90 16.07 -0.25 5.58
C ARG A 90 15.29 -1.05 6.63
N ARG A 91 14.30 -0.44 7.28
CA ARG A 91 13.41 -1.10 8.24
C ARG A 91 12.35 -1.96 7.56
N GLY A 92 12.13 -1.77 6.25
CA GLY A 92 11.17 -2.52 5.45
C GLY A 92 9.91 -1.73 5.07
N VAL A 93 9.92 -0.40 5.12
CA VAL A 93 8.84 0.46 4.60
C VAL A 93 9.19 0.82 3.16
N ILE A 94 8.50 0.23 2.19
CA ILE A 94 8.81 0.35 0.76
C ILE A 94 7.63 0.97 0.02
N LEU A 95 7.91 1.90 -0.90
CA LEU A 95 6.93 2.53 -1.78
C LEU A 95 7.14 2.06 -3.22
N VAL A 96 6.07 1.61 -3.86
CA VAL A 96 5.94 1.49 -5.30
C VAL A 96 5.16 2.72 -5.78
N PRO A 97 5.83 3.69 -6.43
CA PRO A 97 5.17 4.90 -6.92
C PRO A 97 4.35 4.62 -8.19
N ASP A 98 3.46 5.53 -8.55
CA ASP A 98 2.68 5.53 -9.81
C ASP A 98 3.56 5.46 -11.06
N SER A 99 4.74 6.09 -11.01
CA SER A 99 5.78 6.03 -12.05
C SER A 99 6.49 4.67 -12.15
N ARG A 100 6.11 3.69 -11.30
CA ARG A 100 6.66 2.32 -11.22
C ARG A 100 8.13 2.23 -10.78
N GLY A 101 8.89 3.29 -10.84
CA GLY A 101 10.31 3.32 -10.47
C GLY A 101 11.19 2.33 -11.27
N VAL A 102 10.85 2.06 -12.54
CA VAL A 102 11.57 1.11 -13.42
C VAL A 102 12.61 1.85 -14.26
N PHE A 103 13.81 1.28 -14.38
CA PHE A 103 14.86 1.81 -15.24
C PHE A 103 14.66 1.30 -16.67
N HIS A 104 14.00 2.09 -17.52
CA HIS A 104 13.57 1.70 -18.87
C HIS A 104 14.70 1.24 -19.81
N ARG A 105 15.93 1.78 -19.63
CA ARG A 105 17.09 1.43 -20.47
C ARG A 105 17.78 0.14 -20.04
N LEU A 106 17.51 -0.34 -18.84
CA LEU A 106 18.06 -1.57 -18.29
C LEU A 106 17.19 -2.78 -18.64
N SER A 107 17.76 -3.97 -18.57
CA SER A 107 17.02 -5.23 -18.66
C SER A 107 16.17 -5.46 -17.41
N VAL A 108 15.23 -6.40 -17.50
CA VAL A 108 14.47 -6.90 -16.34
C VAL A 108 15.44 -7.41 -15.26
N ASP A 109 16.41 -8.23 -15.65
CA ASP A 109 17.40 -8.82 -14.73
C ASP A 109 18.23 -7.75 -14.01
N ASP A 110 18.69 -6.72 -14.73
CA ASP A 110 19.46 -5.61 -14.15
C ASP A 110 18.60 -4.77 -13.18
N ASN A 111 17.33 -4.52 -13.52
CA ASN A 111 16.39 -3.85 -12.62
C ASN A 111 16.19 -4.63 -11.32
N LEU A 112 16.06 -5.95 -11.41
CA LEU A 112 15.90 -6.82 -10.23
C LEU A 112 17.19 -6.86 -9.40
N ARG A 113 18.36 -6.97 -10.02
CA ARG A 113 19.64 -6.97 -9.32
C ARG A 113 19.88 -5.68 -8.53
N LEU A 114 19.52 -4.53 -9.09
CA LEU A 114 19.64 -3.23 -8.41
C LEU A 114 18.77 -3.12 -7.15
N ALA A 115 17.63 -3.79 -7.12
CA ALA A 115 16.72 -3.77 -5.99
C ALA A 115 17.10 -4.78 -4.89
N ARG A 116 17.91 -5.79 -5.22
CA ARG A 116 18.22 -6.91 -4.33
C ARG A 116 18.99 -6.47 -3.09
N ARG A 117 18.52 -6.88 -1.92
CA ARG A 117 19.23 -6.74 -0.65
C ARG A 117 20.05 -8.00 -0.33
N LYS A 118 21.16 -7.81 0.41
CA LYS A 118 22.08 -8.91 0.77
C LYS A 118 21.40 -10.08 1.50
N HIS A 119 20.40 -9.79 2.32
CA HIS A 119 19.65 -10.77 3.12
C HIS A 119 18.15 -10.79 2.76
N GLY A 120 17.79 -10.29 1.58
CA GLY A 120 16.42 -10.36 1.03
C GLY A 120 16.17 -11.61 0.20
N PRO A 121 14.95 -11.75 -0.34
CA PRO A 121 14.58 -12.83 -1.24
C PRO A 121 15.50 -12.94 -2.45
N SER A 122 15.61 -14.11 -3.02
CA SER A 122 16.30 -14.31 -4.30
C SER A 122 15.43 -13.82 -5.46
N VAL A 123 16.04 -13.62 -6.63
CA VAL A 123 15.29 -13.28 -7.84
C VAL A 123 14.37 -14.44 -8.26
N ASP A 124 14.76 -15.69 -7.98
CA ASP A 124 13.94 -16.84 -8.29
C ASP A 124 12.69 -16.93 -7.40
N ASP A 125 12.78 -16.60 -6.10
CA ASP A 125 11.62 -16.51 -5.19
C ASP A 125 10.58 -15.49 -5.72
N VAL A 126 11.06 -14.37 -6.29
CA VAL A 126 10.17 -13.35 -6.87
C VAL A 126 9.54 -13.82 -8.19
N PHE A 127 10.24 -14.63 -8.97
CA PHE A 127 9.67 -15.22 -10.18
C PHE A 127 8.56 -16.23 -9.89
N ASP A 128 8.49 -16.80 -8.69
CA ASP A 128 7.38 -17.67 -8.30
C ASP A 128 6.07 -16.88 -8.17
N TYR A 129 6.15 -15.60 -7.74
CA TYR A 129 5.00 -14.70 -7.78
C TYR A 129 4.72 -14.13 -9.18
N PHE A 130 5.76 -13.90 -9.99
CA PHE A 130 5.67 -13.29 -11.32
C PHE A 130 6.37 -14.12 -12.40
N PRO A 131 5.84 -15.33 -12.73
CA PRO A 131 6.50 -16.26 -13.67
C PRO A 131 6.77 -15.67 -15.06
N ALA A 132 5.89 -14.74 -15.51
CA ALA A 132 6.04 -14.07 -16.80
C ALA A 132 7.38 -13.31 -16.92
N LEU A 133 7.88 -12.74 -15.82
CA LEU A 133 9.16 -12.02 -15.81
C LEU A 133 10.36 -12.94 -16.09
N ARG A 134 10.27 -14.24 -15.76
CA ARG A 134 11.34 -15.22 -15.98
C ARG A 134 11.70 -15.34 -17.47
N SER A 135 10.71 -15.31 -18.36
CA SER A 135 10.91 -15.36 -19.81
C SER A 135 11.40 -14.05 -20.41
N MET A 136 11.33 -12.94 -19.65
CA MET A 136 11.65 -11.59 -20.11
C MET A 136 12.95 -11.03 -19.54
N ARG A 137 13.76 -11.83 -18.84
CA ARG A 137 14.95 -11.38 -18.07
C ARG A 137 15.90 -10.48 -18.86
N SER A 138 16.14 -10.80 -20.14
CA SER A 138 17.03 -10.03 -21.03
C SER A 138 16.38 -8.88 -21.76
N ARG A 139 15.01 -8.76 -21.70
CA ARG A 139 14.31 -7.67 -22.39
C ARG A 139 14.55 -6.33 -21.69
N ARG A 140 14.70 -5.28 -22.49
CA ARG A 140 14.75 -3.90 -21.97
C ARG A 140 13.38 -3.49 -21.42
N CYS A 141 13.37 -2.89 -20.23
CA CYS A 141 12.12 -2.55 -19.55
C CYS A 141 11.27 -1.53 -20.30
N GLY A 142 11.88 -0.68 -21.13
CA GLY A 142 11.13 0.25 -22.00
C GLY A 142 10.32 -0.41 -23.11
N THR A 143 10.54 -1.72 -23.39
CA THR A 143 9.76 -2.49 -24.38
C THR A 143 8.68 -3.37 -23.75
N LEU A 144 8.55 -3.32 -22.43
CA LEU A 144 7.52 -4.03 -21.70
C LEU A 144 6.18 -3.30 -21.78
N SER A 145 5.09 -4.07 -21.77
CA SER A 145 3.74 -3.51 -21.59
C SER A 145 3.59 -2.85 -20.22
N GLY A 146 2.56 -2.03 -20.03
CA GLY A 146 2.27 -1.41 -18.73
C GLY A 146 2.14 -2.44 -17.61
N GLY A 147 1.42 -3.55 -17.84
CA GLY A 147 1.25 -4.63 -16.85
C GLY A 147 2.57 -5.35 -16.54
N GLU A 148 3.41 -5.62 -17.55
CA GLU A 148 4.74 -6.21 -17.34
C GLU A 148 5.67 -5.28 -16.55
N GLN A 149 5.60 -3.96 -16.78
CA GLN A 149 6.35 -2.97 -15.99
C GLN A 149 5.84 -2.91 -14.55
N GLN A 150 4.53 -3.03 -14.33
CA GLN A 150 3.95 -3.05 -12.99
C GLN A 150 4.32 -4.32 -12.23
N MET A 151 4.29 -5.49 -12.88
CA MET A 151 4.83 -6.72 -12.31
C MET A 151 6.29 -6.56 -11.90
N LEU A 152 7.11 -5.93 -12.76
CA LEU A 152 8.52 -5.67 -12.45
C LEU A 152 8.68 -4.70 -11.27
N ALA A 153 7.84 -3.66 -11.16
CA ALA A 153 7.86 -2.73 -10.04
C ALA A 153 7.56 -3.43 -8.70
N LEU A 154 6.53 -4.29 -8.66
CA LEU A 154 6.23 -5.11 -7.49
C LEU A 154 7.35 -6.10 -7.18
N ALA A 155 7.88 -6.78 -8.20
CA ALA A 155 9.01 -7.70 -8.07
C ALA A 155 10.24 -7.03 -7.44
N LYS A 156 10.58 -5.81 -7.89
CA LYS A 156 11.66 -5.00 -7.30
C LYS A 156 11.38 -4.66 -5.84
N ALA A 157 10.16 -4.29 -5.52
CA ALA A 157 9.77 -3.98 -4.15
C ALA A 157 9.93 -5.21 -3.23
N LEU A 158 9.53 -6.40 -3.68
CA LEU A 158 9.69 -7.65 -2.92
C LEU A 158 11.16 -7.98 -2.62
N LEU A 159 12.08 -7.75 -3.57
CA LEU A 159 13.51 -7.95 -3.36
C LEU A 159 14.10 -7.05 -2.26
N CYS A 160 13.38 -5.98 -1.89
CA CYS A 160 13.72 -5.14 -0.75
C CYS A 160 13.27 -5.73 0.59
N ALA A 161 12.65 -6.94 0.62
CA ALA A 161 12.09 -7.58 1.80
C ALA A 161 11.16 -6.64 2.60
N PRO A 162 10.06 -6.13 2.00
CA PRO A 162 9.17 -5.21 2.66
C PRO A 162 8.42 -5.88 3.81
N LYS A 163 8.24 -5.16 4.92
CA LYS A 163 7.29 -5.47 5.98
C LYS A 163 6.01 -4.64 5.83
N ILE A 164 6.17 -3.46 5.23
CA ILE A 164 5.09 -2.56 4.85
C ILE A 164 5.33 -2.16 3.40
N LEU A 165 4.37 -2.44 2.53
CA LEU A 165 4.38 -2.07 1.13
C LEU A 165 3.30 -1.01 0.88
N LEU A 166 3.73 0.15 0.40
CA LEU A 166 2.86 1.23 -0.02
C LEU A 166 2.82 1.20 -1.55
N VAL A 167 1.63 1.15 -2.14
CA VAL A 167 1.44 1.04 -3.59
C VAL A 167 0.56 2.19 -4.07
N ASP A 168 1.10 3.02 -4.94
CA ASP A 168 0.39 4.15 -5.50
C ASP A 168 -0.16 3.77 -6.89
N GLU A 169 -1.50 3.77 -7.01
CA GLU A 169 -2.24 3.59 -8.27
C GLU A 169 -1.79 2.38 -9.10
N LEU A 170 -1.92 1.17 -8.53
CA LEU A 170 -1.49 -0.09 -9.15
C LEU A 170 -2.11 -0.31 -10.53
N SER A 171 -3.38 0.09 -10.70
CA SER A 171 -4.16 -0.14 -11.93
C SER A 171 -3.95 0.93 -13.01
N LEU A 172 -3.25 2.03 -12.70
CA LEU A 172 -3.13 3.18 -13.60
C LEU A 172 -2.48 2.80 -14.94
N GLY A 173 -3.22 3.04 -16.04
CA GLY A 173 -2.73 2.78 -17.40
C GLY A 173 -2.56 1.30 -17.74
N LEU A 174 -3.21 0.41 -17.00
CA LEU A 174 -3.24 -1.03 -17.28
C LEU A 174 -4.53 -1.43 -18.00
N SER A 175 -4.46 -2.52 -18.78
CA SER A 175 -5.66 -3.18 -19.28
C SER A 175 -6.41 -3.90 -18.16
N PRO A 176 -7.75 -4.08 -18.27
CA PRO A 176 -8.53 -4.82 -17.27
C PRO A 176 -7.95 -6.20 -16.94
N ILE A 177 -7.52 -6.95 -17.95
CA ILE A 177 -6.91 -8.28 -17.80
C ILE A 177 -5.62 -8.22 -16.95
N ALA A 178 -4.80 -7.17 -17.14
CA ALA A 178 -3.58 -7.01 -16.35
C ALA A 178 -3.90 -6.71 -14.89
N VAL A 179 -4.92 -5.90 -14.62
CA VAL A 179 -5.37 -5.58 -13.27
C VAL A 179 -5.94 -6.81 -12.57
N GLU A 180 -6.80 -7.57 -13.24
CA GLU A 180 -7.37 -8.84 -12.74
C GLU A 180 -6.31 -9.86 -12.38
N GLY A 181 -5.16 -9.84 -13.05
CA GLY A 181 -4.03 -10.71 -12.71
C GLY A 181 -3.16 -10.20 -11.57
N LEU A 182 -3.03 -8.87 -11.41
CA LEU A 182 -2.12 -8.26 -10.43
C LEU A 182 -2.71 -8.14 -9.02
N LEU A 183 -3.98 -7.76 -8.89
CA LEU A 183 -4.61 -7.54 -7.58
C LEU A 183 -4.67 -8.83 -6.73
N PRO A 184 -5.15 -9.98 -7.25
CA PRO A 184 -5.11 -11.22 -6.49
C PRO A 184 -3.69 -11.65 -6.12
N ARG A 185 -2.71 -11.33 -6.99
CA ARG A 185 -1.31 -11.63 -6.72
C ARG A 185 -0.77 -10.77 -5.58
N LEU A 186 -1.14 -9.49 -5.53
CA LEU A 186 -0.78 -8.61 -4.40
C LEU A 186 -1.39 -9.13 -3.09
N ARG A 187 -2.65 -9.61 -3.10
CA ARG A 187 -3.30 -10.23 -1.94
C ARG A 187 -2.53 -11.47 -1.49
N GLN A 188 -2.25 -12.39 -2.42
CA GLN A 188 -1.48 -13.58 -2.14
C GLN A 188 -0.13 -13.26 -1.49
N ILE A 189 0.61 -12.29 -2.02
CA ILE A 189 1.91 -11.87 -1.49
C ILE A 189 1.76 -11.30 -0.07
N ALA A 190 0.73 -10.49 0.18
CA ALA A 190 0.48 -9.95 1.51
C ALA A 190 0.22 -11.05 2.54
N ASP A 191 -0.54 -12.09 2.16
CA ASP A 191 -0.83 -13.25 3.01
C ASP A 191 0.43 -14.10 3.24
N ASP A 192 1.12 -14.51 2.18
CA ASP A 192 2.28 -15.41 2.24
C ASP A 192 3.45 -14.79 3.02
N GLN A 193 3.65 -13.49 2.89
CA GLN A 193 4.76 -12.76 3.53
C GLN A 193 4.36 -12.09 4.86
N HIS A 194 3.10 -12.22 5.30
CA HIS A 194 2.54 -11.47 6.44
C HIS A 194 2.88 -9.97 6.35
N MET A 195 2.79 -9.42 5.14
CA MET A 195 3.17 -8.05 4.82
C MET A 195 1.97 -7.11 4.93
N ALA A 196 2.11 -6.00 5.63
CA ALA A 196 1.11 -4.95 5.61
C ALA A 196 1.16 -4.19 4.26
N VAL A 197 0.00 -3.93 3.66
CA VAL A 197 -0.10 -3.19 2.40
C VAL A 197 -1.01 -1.99 2.56
N VAL A 198 -0.57 -0.82 2.08
CA VAL A 198 -1.45 0.32 1.83
C VAL A 198 -1.56 0.49 0.32
N LEU A 199 -2.74 0.24 -0.21
CA LEU A 199 -3.05 0.33 -1.62
C LEU A 199 -3.84 1.61 -1.90
N VAL A 200 -3.25 2.53 -2.66
CA VAL A 200 -3.95 3.68 -3.21
C VAL A 200 -4.57 3.31 -4.55
N GLU A 201 -5.87 3.54 -4.68
CA GLU A 201 -6.60 3.26 -5.91
C GLU A 201 -7.72 4.28 -6.16
N GLN A 202 -8.06 4.45 -7.44
CA GLN A 202 -9.22 5.22 -7.88
C GLN A 202 -10.43 4.31 -8.14
N HIS A 203 -10.19 3.05 -8.51
CA HIS A 203 -11.23 2.07 -8.78
C HIS A 203 -11.69 1.38 -7.51
N ILE A 204 -12.79 1.88 -6.93
CA ILE A 204 -13.35 1.44 -5.64
C ILE A 204 -13.53 -0.07 -5.59
N GLU A 205 -14.22 -0.67 -6.58
CA GLU A 205 -14.52 -2.10 -6.58
C GLU A 205 -13.26 -2.97 -6.60
N LEU A 206 -12.29 -2.60 -7.43
CA LEU A 206 -11.03 -3.32 -7.53
C LEU A 206 -10.26 -3.30 -6.19
N ALA A 207 -10.14 -2.12 -5.59
CA ALA A 207 -9.46 -2.00 -4.30
C ALA A 207 -10.17 -2.78 -3.19
N LEU A 208 -11.49 -2.61 -3.07
CA LEU A 208 -12.29 -3.32 -2.06
C LEU A 208 -12.30 -4.84 -2.26
N SER A 209 -12.05 -5.35 -3.50
CA SER A 209 -12.03 -6.79 -3.76
C SER A 209 -10.91 -7.53 -3.02
N ILE A 210 -9.80 -6.86 -2.73
CA ILE A 210 -8.63 -7.45 -2.09
C ILE A 210 -8.28 -6.85 -0.72
N ALA A 211 -8.91 -5.72 -0.35
CA ALA A 211 -8.64 -5.04 0.92
C ALA A 211 -9.38 -5.68 2.10
N ASP A 212 -8.80 -5.54 3.28
CA ASP A 212 -9.41 -5.88 4.58
C ASP A 212 -10.17 -4.68 5.13
N THR A 213 -9.57 -3.48 5.01
CA THR A 213 -10.16 -2.22 5.45
C THR A 213 -9.99 -1.15 4.38
N ALA A 214 -10.81 -0.11 4.42
CA ALA A 214 -10.66 1.02 3.53
C ALA A 214 -10.95 2.36 4.22
N VAL A 215 -10.30 3.39 3.69
CA VAL A 215 -10.53 4.80 4.03
C VAL A 215 -10.79 5.56 2.74
N VAL A 216 -11.88 6.31 2.68
CA VAL A 216 -12.21 7.20 1.57
C VAL A 216 -11.78 8.62 1.94
N LEU A 217 -10.86 9.17 1.15
CA LEU A 217 -10.42 10.56 1.25
C LEU A 217 -11.20 11.43 0.28
N HIS A 218 -11.69 12.57 0.78
CA HIS A 218 -12.26 13.64 -0.05
C HIS A 218 -11.75 15.00 0.46
N HIS A 219 -11.20 15.82 -0.44
CA HIS A 219 -10.60 17.13 -0.10
C HIS A 219 -9.65 17.09 1.11
N GLY A 220 -8.81 16.06 1.19
CA GLY A 220 -7.80 15.90 2.24
C GLY A 220 -8.35 15.43 3.59
N ARG A 221 -9.59 14.99 3.69
CA ARG A 221 -10.20 14.44 4.91
C ARG A 221 -10.69 13.01 4.69
N ALA A 222 -10.58 12.19 5.72
CA ALA A 222 -11.26 10.91 5.74
C ALA A 222 -12.77 11.15 5.95
N VAL A 223 -13.57 10.79 4.96
CA VAL A 223 -15.04 10.97 4.99
C VAL A 223 -15.79 9.68 5.25
N LEU A 224 -15.13 8.54 5.03
CA LEU A 224 -15.68 7.22 5.30
C LEU A 224 -14.53 6.25 5.61
N SER A 225 -14.71 5.37 6.58
CA SER A 225 -13.78 4.28 6.88
C SER A 225 -14.53 3.07 7.43
N GLY A 226 -14.00 1.87 7.19
CA GLY A 226 -14.60 0.62 7.68
C GLY A 226 -13.95 -0.61 7.10
N SER A 227 -14.50 -1.78 7.43
CA SER A 227 -14.09 -3.02 6.79
C SER A 227 -14.49 -3.03 5.31
N ALA A 228 -13.62 -3.57 4.45
CA ALA A 228 -13.91 -3.65 3.02
C ALA A 228 -15.17 -4.49 2.73
N ALA A 229 -15.46 -5.49 3.58
CA ALA A 229 -16.66 -6.31 3.47
C ALA A 229 -17.94 -5.49 3.68
N GLU A 230 -17.98 -4.65 4.73
CA GLU A 230 -19.11 -3.74 4.99
C GLU A 230 -19.29 -2.71 3.90
N LEU A 231 -18.17 -2.12 3.44
CA LEU A 231 -18.18 -1.07 2.41
C LEU A 231 -18.64 -1.61 1.05
N ARG A 232 -18.29 -2.85 0.68
CA ARG A 232 -18.82 -3.51 -0.52
C ARG A 232 -20.35 -3.66 -0.49
N GLY A 233 -20.93 -3.92 0.69
CA GLY A 233 -22.38 -3.98 0.87
C GLY A 233 -23.09 -2.62 0.83
N ARG A 234 -22.35 -1.51 0.87
CA ARG A 234 -22.88 -0.14 0.96
C ARG A 234 -22.29 0.75 -0.16
N ARG A 235 -22.30 0.22 -1.38
CA ARG A 235 -21.68 0.86 -2.56
C ARG A 235 -22.11 2.30 -2.75
N ASP A 236 -23.42 2.57 -2.70
CA ASP A 236 -23.96 3.93 -2.89
C ASP A 236 -23.35 4.92 -1.89
N MET A 237 -23.11 4.48 -0.65
CA MET A 237 -22.49 5.30 0.39
C MET A 237 -21.02 5.57 0.11
N VAL A 238 -20.30 4.57 -0.40
CA VAL A 238 -18.88 4.72 -0.78
C VAL A 238 -18.76 5.66 -1.97
N GLU A 239 -19.62 5.53 -2.98
CA GLU A 239 -19.67 6.43 -4.14
C GLU A 239 -20.05 7.86 -3.73
N ALA A 240 -21.06 8.04 -2.86
CA ALA A 240 -21.43 9.34 -2.33
C ALA A 240 -20.27 10.00 -1.57
N ALA A 241 -19.57 9.25 -0.72
CA ALA A 241 -18.37 9.72 -0.02
C ALA A 241 -17.23 10.07 -0.99
N TYR A 242 -17.02 9.25 -2.01
CA TYR A 242 -16.00 9.46 -3.03
C TYR A 242 -16.24 10.75 -3.84
N PHE A 243 -17.48 11.03 -4.23
CA PHE A 243 -17.84 12.24 -4.99
C PHE A 243 -18.17 13.44 -4.12
N GLY A 244 -18.18 13.31 -2.80
CA GLY A 244 -18.48 14.40 -1.88
C GLY A 244 -19.97 14.74 -1.78
N ASN A 245 -20.86 13.82 -2.17
CA ASN A 245 -22.31 13.95 -2.13
C ASN A 245 -22.89 13.42 -0.80
N THR A 246 -22.13 13.44 0.28
CA THR A 246 -22.66 13.11 1.62
C THR A 246 -23.55 14.26 2.05
N GLU A 247 -24.86 14.07 1.85
CA GLU A 247 -25.86 14.94 2.50
C GLU A 247 -25.64 14.85 4.02
N GLY A 248 -25.44 16.04 4.65
CA GLY A 248 -25.17 16.22 6.06
C GLY A 248 -26.40 15.91 6.95
#